data_66a75eaf81abb41f4266b07873db127c
#
_entry.id   66a75eaf81abb41f4266b07873db127c
#
_cell.length_a   1.000
_cell.length_b   1.000
_cell.length_c   1.000
_cell.angle_alpha   90.00
_cell.angle_beta   90.00
_cell.angle_gamma   90.00
#
_symmetry.space_group_name_H-M   'P 1'
#
loop_
_entity.id
_entity.type
_entity.pdbx_description
1 polymer ?
#
loop_
_entity_poly.entity_id
_entity_poly.type
_entity_poly.pdbx_seq_one_letter_code
_entity_poly.pdbx_strand_id
1 'polypeptide(L)'
;MKFNKIKSYAKINLSLSVNGKLKSGYHKIESLVSFVNYYDEILIKKIKNKNHKIQFIGKFSKGINKNNTVSKLLDILDQKKMLNNQKYLIKVIKNIPQKSGLGGGSINASAIIKFFLSKKVFNCSKNNLKNLTKKI
;
A
#
# COMPACT_ATOMS: atom_id res chain seq x y z
N MET A 1 15.47 -16.90 -6.80
CA MET A 1 14.95 -16.18 -5.59
C MET A 1 13.46 -16.46 -5.40
N LYS A 2 13.06 -16.83 -4.19
CA LYS A 2 11.68 -17.15 -3.81
C LYS A 2 10.85 -15.88 -3.58
N PHE A 3 9.54 -15.91 -3.85
CA PHE A 3 8.62 -14.84 -3.46
C PHE A 3 8.42 -14.82 -1.94
N ASN A 4 8.38 -13.63 -1.37
CA ASN A 4 7.82 -13.41 -0.04
C ASN A 4 6.33 -13.10 -0.23
N LYS A 5 5.50 -13.75 0.57
CA LYS A 5 4.04 -13.64 0.55
C LYS A 5 3.57 -12.90 1.79
N ILE A 6 2.75 -11.87 1.59
CA ILE A 6 2.10 -11.13 2.69
C ILE A 6 0.61 -10.97 2.41
N LYS A 7 -0.17 -10.80 3.47
CA LYS A 7 -1.61 -10.54 3.42
C LYS A 7 -1.88 -9.06 3.69
N SER A 8 -2.76 -8.49 2.91
CA SER A 8 -3.22 -7.10 3.04
C SER A 8 -4.71 -7.12 3.37
N TYR A 9 -5.02 -7.11 4.66
CA TYR A 9 -6.37 -7.30 5.18
C TYR A 9 -7.27 -6.09 4.92
N ALA A 10 -8.50 -6.33 4.52
CA ALA A 10 -9.52 -5.31 4.36
C ALA A 10 -9.86 -4.64 5.69
N LYS A 11 -10.14 -3.34 5.62
CA LYS A 11 -10.56 -2.51 6.76
C LYS A 11 -12.03 -2.16 6.60
N ILE A 12 -12.79 -2.26 7.68
CA ILE A 12 -14.13 -1.74 7.79
C ILE A 12 -14.19 -0.64 8.86
N ASN A 13 -15.00 0.38 8.62
CA ASN A 13 -15.34 1.38 9.63
C ASN A 13 -16.61 0.90 10.35
N LEU A 14 -16.46 0.57 11.64
CA LEU A 14 -17.59 0.19 12.48
C LEU A 14 -18.41 1.41 12.90
N SER A 15 -17.73 2.56 13.05
CA SER A 15 -18.37 3.85 13.20
C SER A 15 -17.54 4.90 12.47
N LEU A 16 -18.18 5.98 12.01
CA LEU A 16 -17.52 7.12 11.37
C LEU A 16 -18.32 8.39 11.70
N SER A 17 -17.70 9.28 12.46
CA SER A 17 -18.24 10.61 12.76
C SER A 17 -17.40 11.67 12.06
N VAL A 18 -18.07 12.64 11.44
CA VAL A 18 -17.43 13.81 10.84
C VAL A 18 -17.66 14.99 11.78
N ASN A 19 -16.60 15.39 12.50
CA ASN A 19 -16.65 16.39 13.59
C ASN A 19 -16.24 17.79 13.14
N GLY A 20 -16.28 18.08 11.83
CA GLY A 20 -15.99 19.38 11.26
C GLY A 20 -14.96 19.36 10.14
N LYS A 21 -14.66 20.54 9.60
CA LYS A 21 -13.70 20.74 8.51
C LYS A 21 -12.47 21.48 9.03
N LEU A 22 -11.28 21.00 8.68
CA LEU A 22 -10.02 21.65 9.01
C LEU A 22 -9.72 22.80 8.01
N LYS A 23 -8.92 23.76 8.43
CA LYS A 23 -8.43 24.85 7.55
C LYS A 23 -7.68 24.32 6.31
N SER A 24 -7.11 23.13 6.39
CA SER A 24 -6.45 22.42 5.28
C SER A 24 -7.41 21.82 4.23
N GLY A 25 -8.73 21.96 4.40
CA GLY A 25 -9.75 21.36 3.54
C GLY A 25 -10.14 19.92 3.91
N TYR A 26 -9.37 19.23 4.75
CA TYR A 26 -9.70 17.91 5.24
C TYR A 26 -10.80 17.95 6.31
N HIS A 27 -11.55 16.84 6.44
CA HIS A 27 -12.52 16.68 7.52
C HIS A 27 -11.85 16.12 8.78
N LYS A 28 -12.23 16.65 9.93
CA LYS A 28 -11.92 16.03 11.22
C LYS A 28 -12.86 14.85 11.39
N ILE A 29 -12.31 13.65 11.36
CA ILE A 29 -13.07 12.42 11.51
C ILE A 29 -12.66 11.66 12.76
N GLU A 30 -13.63 10.97 13.36
CA GLU A 30 -13.45 10.00 14.41
C GLU A 30 -14.08 8.68 13.95
N SER A 31 -13.30 7.58 14.01
CA SER A 31 -13.76 6.31 13.46
C SER A 31 -13.21 5.15 14.24
N LEU A 32 -14.09 4.21 14.56
CA LEU A 32 -13.70 2.88 15.01
C LEU A 32 -13.54 1.98 13.80
N VAL A 33 -12.34 1.41 13.65
CA VAL A 33 -12.02 0.55 12.52
C VAL A 33 -11.70 -0.87 12.97
N SER A 34 -12.04 -1.85 12.13
CA SER A 34 -11.65 -3.24 12.30
C SER A 34 -11.05 -3.79 11.02
N PHE A 35 -10.10 -4.72 11.17
CA PHE A 35 -9.60 -5.52 10.06
C PHE A 35 -10.33 -6.86 10.04
N VAL A 36 -10.76 -7.26 8.86
CA VAL A 36 -11.50 -8.51 8.66
C VAL A 36 -10.63 -9.54 7.94
N ASN A 37 -10.93 -10.82 8.11
CA ASN A 37 -10.19 -11.91 7.45
C ASN A 37 -10.60 -12.04 5.97
N TYR A 38 -10.54 -10.92 5.27
CA TYR A 38 -10.69 -10.79 3.82
C TYR A 38 -9.55 -9.93 3.32
N TYR A 39 -8.74 -10.41 2.38
CA TYR A 39 -7.47 -9.77 2.07
C TYR A 39 -7.06 -9.93 0.60
N ASP A 40 -6.30 -8.96 0.12
CA ASP A 40 -5.45 -9.12 -1.04
C ASP A 40 -4.17 -9.86 -0.63
N GLU A 41 -3.64 -10.68 -1.53
CA GLU A 41 -2.38 -11.36 -1.32
C GLU A 41 -1.30 -10.67 -2.15
N ILE A 42 -0.17 -10.39 -1.54
CA ILE A 42 0.93 -9.68 -2.21
C ILE A 42 2.17 -10.56 -2.19
N LEU A 43 2.69 -10.81 -3.39
CA LEU A 43 3.92 -11.56 -3.62
C LEU A 43 5.04 -10.59 -4.00
N ILE A 44 6.12 -10.58 -3.23
CA ILE A 44 7.24 -9.64 -3.40
C ILE A 44 8.54 -10.41 -3.64
N LYS A 45 9.25 -10.05 -4.70
CA LYS A 45 10.54 -10.64 -5.07
C LYS A 45 11.50 -9.57 -5.54
N LYS A 46 12.77 -9.63 -5.11
CA LYS A 46 13.85 -8.84 -5.70
C LYS A 46 14.12 -9.28 -7.13
N ILE A 47 14.40 -8.34 -8.00
CA ILE A 47 14.74 -8.63 -9.40
C ILE A 47 15.97 -7.81 -9.85
N LYS A 48 16.74 -8.36 -10.78
CA LYS A 48 17.78 -7.64 -11.51
C LYS A 48 17.12 -7.01 -12.74
N ASN A 49 16.69 -5.76 -12.63
CA ASN A 49 16.04 -5.03 -13.72
C ASN A 49 16.29 -3.52 -13.56
N LYS A 50 16.09 -2.73 -14.62
CA LYS A 50 16.17 -1.26 -14.57
C LYS A 50 14.99 -0.65 -13.81
N ASN A 51 13.81 -1.27 -13.91
CA ASN A 51 12.55 -0.76 -13.33
C ASN A 51 11.87 -1.81 -12.45
N HIS A 52 11.02 -1.35 -11.53
CA HIS A 52 10.08 -2.22 -10.84
C HIS A 52 9.10 -2.86 -11.81
N LYS A 53 8.62 -4.05 -11.47
CA LYS A 53 7.51 -4.70 -12.19
C LYS A 53 6.34 -4.89 -11.23
N ILE A 54 5.16 -4.40 -11.61
CA ILE A 54 3.94 -4.51 -10.82
C ILE A 54 2.90 -5.24 -11.67
N GLN A 55 2.26 -6.24 -11.09
CA GLN A 55 1.23 -7.04 -11.73
C GLN A 55 0.04 -7.14 -10.79
N PHE A 56 -1.16 -6.88 -11.31
CA PHE A 56 -2.41 -7.13 -10.63
C PHE A 56 -3.09 -8.31 -11.30
N ILE A 57 -3.44 -9.32 -10.52
CA ILE A 57 -4.15 -10.53 -10.98
C ILE A 57 -5.31 -10.81 -10.02
N GLY A 58 -6.20 -11.74 -10.41
CA GLY A 58 -7.35 -12.12 -9.59
C GLY A 58 -8.63 -11.39 -10.00
N LYS A 59 -9.71 -11.72 -9.28
CA LYS A 59 -11.10 -11.36 -9.62
C LYS A 59 -11.33 -9.86 -9.84
N PHE A 60 -10.68 -9.01 -9.05
CA PHE A 60 -10.88 -7.56 -9.06
C PHE A 60 -9.66 -6.78 -9.60
N SER A 61 -8.82 -7.41 -10.43
CA SER A 61 -7.63 -6.78 -11.00
C SER A 61 -7.91 -5.96 -12.26
N LYS A 62 -9.03 -6.22 -12.95
CA LYS A 62 -9.39 -5.55 -14.22
C LYS A 62 -9.58 -4.04 -13.99
N GLY A 63 -9.00 -3.22 -14.87
CA GLY A 63 -9.16 -1.76 -14.83
C GLY A 63 -8.24 -1.02 -13.83
N ILE A 64 -7.30 -1.70 -13.19
CA ILE A 64 -6.30 -1.03 -12.36
C ILE A 64 -5.29 -0.32 -13.27
N ASN A 65 -5.22 1.00 -13.16
CA ASN A 65 -4.31 1.84 -13.95
C ASN A 65 -2.84 1.60 -13.59
N LYS A 66 -1.94 1.91 -14.52
CA LYS A 66 -0.49 1.90 -14.26
C LYS A 66 -0.10 2.85 -13.13
N ASN A 67 -0.76 4.02 -13.03
CA ASN A 67 -0.59 4.97 -11.94
C ASN A 67 -1.54 4.62 -10.78
N ASN A 68 -1.13 3.72 -9.92
CA ASN A 68 -1.88 3.24 -8.75
C ASN A 68 -1.06 3.44 -7.45
N THR A 69 -1.66 3.17 -6.30
CA THR A 69 -1.02 3.37 -4.98
C THR A 69 0.29 2.59 -4.82
N VAL A 70 0.41 1.40 -5.41
CA VAL A 70 1.64 0.59 -5.33
C VAL A 70 2.75 1.18 -6.21
N SER A 71 2.43 1.61 -7.44
CA SER A 71 3.40 2.26 -8.31
C SER A 71 3.90 3.58 -7.71
N LYS A 72 2.98 4.43 -7.24
CA LYS A 72 3.33 5.68 -6.55
C LYS A 72 4.23 5.44 -5.34
N LEU A 73 3.94 4.43 -4.54
CA LEU A 73 4.79 4.06 -3.41
C LEU A 73 6.21 3.76 -3.85
N LEU A 74 6.40 2.88 -4.84
CA LEU A 74 7.72 2.48 -5.30
C LEU A 74 8.48 3.66 -5.92
N ASP A 75 7.81 4.52 -6.69
CA ASP A 75 8.39 5.73 -7.26
C ASP A 75 8.89 6.69 -6.17
N ILE A 76 8.10 6.89 -5.11
CA ILE A 76 8.50 7.74 -3.98
C ILE A 76 9.69 7.13 -3.23
N LEU A 77 9.69 5.82 -3.01
CA LEU A 77 10.80 5.13 -2.34
C LEU A 77 12.10 5.20 -3.17
N ASP A 78 12.00 5.10 -4.49
CA ASP A 78 13.14 5.26 -5.41
C ASP A 78 13.66 6.72 -5.40
N GLN A 79 12.78 7.71 -5.54
CA GLN A 79 13.16 9.13 -5.49
C GLN A 79 13.88 9.49 -4.18
N LYS A 80 13.46 8.89 -3.08
CA LYS A 80 14.10 9.05 -1.77
C LYS A 80 15.33 8.16 -1.56
N LYS A 81 15.75 7.40 -2.57
CA LYS A 81 16.86 6.43 -2.51
C LYS A 81 16.74 5.40 -1.39
N MET A 82 15.51 5.13 -0.91
CA MET A 82 15.25 4.23 0.21
C MET A 82 15.41 2.75 -0.17
N LEU A 83 15.37 2.42 -1.44
CA LEU A 83 15.51 1.04 -1.94
C LEU A 83 16.94 0.67 -2.37
N ASN A 84 17.93 1.56 -2.16
CA ASN A 84 19.34 1.32 -2.53
C ASN A 84 19.49 0.80 -3.96
N ASN A 85 18.77 1.39 -4.91
CA ASN A 85 18.67 0.98 -6.32
C ASN A 85 18.13 -0.44 -6.56
N GLN A 86 17.70 -1.15 -5.51
CA GLN A 86 17.12 -2.48 -5.64
C GLN A 86 15.73 -2.39 -6.28
N LYS A 87 15.47 -3.22 -7.31
CA LYS A 87 14.16 -3.31 -7.96
C LYS A 87 13.40 -4.55 -7.51
N TYR A 88 12.07 -4.46 -7.60
CA TYR A 88 11.16 -5.49 -7.11
C TYR A 88 10.12 -5.85 -8.17
N LEU A 89 9.77 -7.13 -8.23
CA LEU A 89 8.54 -7.62 -8.83
C LEU A 89 7.52 -7.77 -7.72
N ILE A 90 6.41 -7.05 -7.83
CA ILE A 90 5.27 -7.11 -6.92
C ILE A 90 4.06 -7.62 -7.69
N LYS A 91 3.52 -8.76 -7.25
CA LYS A 91 2.25 -9.28 -7.77
C LYS A 91 1.19 -9.12 -6.69
N VAL A 92 0.09 -8.47 -7.02
CA VAL A 92 -1.05 -8.29 -6.12
C VAL A 92 -2.21 -9.13 -6.64
N ILE A 93 -2.60 -10.14 -5.85
CA ILE A 93 -3.78 -10.95 -6.11
C ILE A 93 -4.97 -10.23 -5.50
N LYS A 94 -5.78 -9.61 -6.37
CA LYS A 94 -6.90 -8.74 -5.98
C LYS A 94 -8.13 -9.56 -5.66
N ASN A 95 -8.39 -9.71 -4.36
CA ASN A 95 -9.62 -10.29 -3.82
C ASN A 95 -10.58 -9.19 -3.32
N ILE A 96 -10.05 -8.05 -2.88
CA ILE A 96 -10.84 -6.90 -2.41
C ILE A 96 -11.31 -6.09 -3.63
N PRO A 97 -12.62 -5.85 -3.79
CA PRO A 97 -13.15 -5.04 -4.88
C PRO A 97 -12.56 -3.62 -4.89
N GLN A 98 -12.40 -3.06 -6.08
CA GLN A 98 -12.00 -1.66 -6.21
C GLN A 98 -13.16 -0.74 -5.79
N LYS A 99 -12.82 0.42 -5.21
CA LYS A 99 -13.80 1.45 -4.79
C LYS A 99 -14.87 0.94 -3.82
N SER A 100 -14.60 -0.14 -3.08
CA SER A 100 -15.54 -0.76 -2.14
C SER A 100 -15.60 -0.11 -0.76
N GLY A 101 -14.79 0.93 -0.50
CA GLY A 101 -14.64 1.48 0.85
C GLY A 101 -13.77 0.64 1.81
N LEU A 102 -13.35 -0.55 1.39
CA LEU A 102 -12.56 -1.47 2.20
C LEU A 102 -11.05 -1.15 2.25
N GLY A 103 -10.65 -0.02 1.68
CA GLY A 103 -9.28 0.50 1.74
C GLY A 103 -8.23 -0.25 0.91
N GLY A 104 -8.64 -1.15 0.00
CA GLY A 104 -7.76 -2.12 -0.67
C GLY A 104 -6.46 -1.55 -1.24
N GLY A 105 -6.51 -0.41 -1.96
CA GLY A 105 -5.30 0.19 -2.55
C GLY A 105 -4.33 0.74 -1.51
N SER A 106 -4.80 1.55 -0.57
CA SER A 106 -3.99 2.17 0.48
C SER A 106 -3.43 1.13 1.45
N ILE A 107 -4.21 0.08 1.74
CA ILE A 107 -3.78 -1.00 2.63
C ILE A 107 -2.69 -1.84 1.94
N ASN A 108 -2.78 -2.08 0.62
CA ASN A 108 -1.74 -2.76 -0.13
C ASN A 108 -0.41 -2.00 -0.04
N ALA A 109 -0.41 -0.69 -0.25
CA ALA A 109 0.77 0.15 -0.09
C ALA A 109 1.32 0.08 1.35
N SER A 110 0.45 0.17 2.35
CA SER A 110 0.84 0.06 3.77
C SER A 110 1.45 -1.30 4.11
N ALA A 111 0.89 -2.39 3.59
CA ALA A 111 1.42 -3.74 3.80
C ALA A 111 2.81 -3.90 3.19
N ILE A 112 3.06 -3.33 2.00
CA ILE A 112 4.37 -3.33 1.34
C ILE A 112 5.39 -2.52 2.17
N ILE A 113 5.01 -1.35 2.67
CA ILE A 113 5.88 -0.54 3.56
C ILE A 113 6.26 -1.35 4.80
N LYS A 114 5.28 -1.94 5.49
CA LYS A 114 5.53 -2.78 6.68
C LYS A 114 6.48 -3.94 6.37
N PHE A 115 6.29 -4.58 5.22
CA PHE A 115 7.19 -5.65 4.77
C PHE A 115 8.62 -5.13 4.57
N PHE A 116 8.82 -4.01 3.89
CA PHE A 116 10.16 -3.45 3.67
C PHE A 116 10.83 -3.05 4.99
N LEU A 117 10.08 -2.47 5.93
CA LEU A 117 10.58 -2.15 7.27
C LEU A 117 10.98 -3.42 8.05
N SER A 118 10.13 -4.46 8.03
CA SER A 118 10.42 -5.73 8.73
C SER A 118 11.64 -6.45 8.16
N LYS A 119 11.91 -6.29 6.86
CA LYS A 119 13.10 -6.82 6.19
C LYS A 119 14.31 -5.87 6.24
N LYS A 120 14.20 -4.77 6.97
CA LYS A 120 15.26 -3.75 7.10
C LYS A 120 15.77 -3.27 5.75
N VAL A 121 14.88 -3.21 4.73
CA VAL A 121 15.24 -2.67 3.40
C VAL A 121 15.58 -1.19 3.54
N PHE A 122 14.85 -0.47 4.40
CA PHE A 122 15.16 0.87 4.85
C PHE A 122 14.70 1.08 6.30
N ASN A 123 15.23 2.12 6.95
CA ASN A 123 14.77 2.58 8.25
C ASN A 123 14.01 3.90 8.06
N CYS A 124 12.95 4.10 8.82
CA CYS A 124 12.13 5.30 8.71
C CYS A 124 11.57 5.68 10.08
N SER A 125 11.75 6.95 10.47
CA SER A 125 11.10 7.50 11.65
C SER A 125 9.58 7.62 11.45
N LYS A 126 8.79 7.67 12.55
CA LYS A 126 7.33 7.84 12.48
C LYS A 126 6.92 9.08 11.67
N ASN A 127 7.63 10.20 11.84
CA ASN A 127 7.34 11.44 11.12
C ASN A 127 7.61 11.31 9.61
N ASN A 128 8.72 10.68 9.24
CA ASN A 128 9.04 10.44 7.84
C ASN A 128 8.05 9.45 7.19
N LEU A 129 7.61 8.44 7.93
CA LEU A 129 6.59 7.52 7.47
C LEU A 129 5.26 8.22 7.22
N LYS A 130 4.82 9.11 8.13
CA LYS A 130 3.62 9.93 7.96
C LYS A 130 3.71 10.83 6.72
N ASN A 131 4.86 11.44 6.48
CA ASN A 131 5.09 12.28 5.30
C ASN A 131 5.13 11.46 3.99
N LEU A 132 5.62 10.24 4.04
CA LEU A 132 5.62 9.31 2.92
C LEU A 132 4.19 8.90 2.54
N THR A 133 3.38 8.52 3.52
CA THR A 133 2.00 8.04 3.29
C THR A 133 1.04 9.13 2.83
N LYS A 134 1.30 10.41 3.14
CA LYS A 134 0.50 11.53 2.63
C LYS A 134 0.64 11.76 1.12
N LYS A 135 1.68 11.22 0.50
CA LYS A 135 1.98 11.40 -0.94
C LYS A 135 1.47 10.26 -1.82
N ILE A 136 1.02 9.16 -1.22
CA ILE A 136 0.47 7.97 -1.87
C ILE A 136 -1.06 8.08 -1.97
#